data_7f1f691afd8910aa68d74a3e7c06f017
#
_entry.id   7f1f691afd8910aa68d74a3e7c06f017
#
_cell.length_a   1.000
_cell.length_b   1.000
_cell.length_c   1.000
_cell.angle_alpha   90.00
_cell.angle_beta   90.00
_cell.angle_gamma   90.00
#
_symmetry.space_group_name_H-M   'P 1'
#
loop_
_entity.id
_entity.type
_entity.pdbx_description
1 polymer ?
#
loop_
_entity_poly.entity_id
_entity_poly.type
_entity_poly.pdbx_seq_one_letter_code
_entity_poly.pdbx_strand_id
1 'polypeptide(L)'
;MEIAGLSKRFGDQTVLTAIDLTIEPGELVALLGPSGCGKTTLLRVIAGLETADSGRLSFGDDDATRLTVQERRVGFVFQSYALFRHMTVFDNIAYGLTVRPRRQRPNRREIGRRVDELLDMMQLPGLGARYPAQLSGG
;
A
#
# COMPACT_ATOMS: atom_id res chain seq x y z
N MET A 1 -4.29 -13.08 8.33
CA MET A 1 -4.03 -13.31 6.90
C MET A 1 -3.35 -14.65 6.74
N GLU A 2 -3.76 -15.44 5.76
CA GLU A 2 -3.15 -16.73 5.48
C GLU A 2 -2.80 -16.86 3.99
N ILE A 3 -1.62 -17.39 3.70
CA ILE A 3 -1.14 -17.72 2.36
C ILE A 3 -0.79 -19.21 2.38
N ALA A 4 -1.30 -19.97 1.42
CA ALA A 4 -1.08 -21.40 1.28
C ALA A 4 -0.61 -21.76 -0.13
N GLY A 5 0.59 -22.31 -0.26
CA GLY A 5 1.17 -22.82 -1.51
C GLY A 5 1.31 -21.78 -2.62
N LEU A 6 1.47 -20.50 -2.29
CA LEU A 6 1.44 -19.40 -3.25
C LEU A 6 2.69 -19.41 -4.14
N SER A 7 2.48 -19.43 -5.47
CA SER A 7 3.57 -19.43 -6.45
C SER A 7 3.35 -18.36 -7.51
N LYS A 8 4.49 -17.81 -8.02
CA LYS A 8 4.50 -16.79 -9.07
C LYS A 8 5.70 -16.94 -10.00
N ARG A 9 5.44 -16.84 -11.30
CA ARG A 9 6.45 -16.82 -12.36
C ARG A 9 6.30 -15.55 -13.21
N PHE A 10 7.40 -15.12 -13.79
CA PHE A 10 7.44 -14.11 -14.85
C PHE A 10 8.19 -14.70 -16.06
N GLY A 11 7.46 -15.03 -17.10
CA GLY A 11 8.00 -15.82 -18.20
C GLY A 11 8.55 -17.16 -17.70
N ASP A 12 9.81 -17.43 -17.96
CA ASP A 12 10.47 -18.67 -17.51
C ASP A 12 11.04 -18.60 -16.09
N GLN A 13 11.07 -17.41 -15.48
CA GLN A 13 11.63 -17.21 -14.15
C GLN A 13 10.59 -17.45 -13.06
N THR A 14 10.79 -18.43 -12.20
CA THR A 14 10.01 -18.62 -10.98
C THR A 14 10.54 -17.70 -9.89
N VAL A 15 9.66 -16.87 -9.30
CA VAL A 15 10.01 -15.87 -8.28
C VAL A 15 9.48 -16.26 -6.90
N LEU A 16 8.31 -16.88 -6.85
CA LEU A 16 7.74 -17.43 -5.61
C LEU A 16 7.40 -18.90 -5.85
N THR A 17 7.78 -19.77 -4.93
CA THR A 17 7.56 -21.21 -5.02
C THR A 17 6.91 -21.71 -3.75
N ALA A 18 5.62 -22.08 -3.84
CA ALA A 18 4.85 -22.72 -2.77
C ALA A 18 5.02 -22.02 -1.40
N ILE A 19 4.86 -20.71 -1.37
CA ILE A 19 5.00 -19.91 -0.14
C ILE A 19 3.81 -20.16 0.77
N ASP A 20 4.09 -20.51 2.01
CA ASP A 20 3.15 -20.59 3.11
C ASP A 20 3.49 -19.52 4.15
N LEU A 21 2.50 -18.73 4.58
CA LEU A 21 2.70 -17.67 5.57
C LEU A 21 1.37 -17.39 6.29
N THR A 22 1.42 -17.38 7.60
CA THR A 22 0.30 -16.92 8.44
C THR A 22 0.70 -15.65 9.19
N ILE A 23 -0.17 -14.66 9.21
CA ILE A 23 0.00 -13.41 9.97
C ILE A 23 -1.27 -13.20 10.79
N GLU A 24 -1.09 -13.15 12.10
CA GLU A 24 -2.18 -12.94 13.03
C GLU A 24 -2.68 -11.47 13.05
N PRO A 25 -3.92 -11.21 13.47
CA PRO A 25 -4.41 -9.85 13.62
C PRO A 25 -3.54 -9.03 14.59
N GLY A 26 -3.11 -7.83 14.15
CA GLY A 26 -2.26 -6.94 14.94
C GLY A 26 -0.78 -7.27 14.91
N GLU A 27 -0.37 -8.33 14.21
CA GLU A 27 1.03 -8.72 14.09
C GLU A 27 1.79 -7.81 13.14
N LEU A 28 3.05 -7.47 13.49
CA LEU A 28 4.03 -6.81 12.63
C LEU A 28 5.04 -7.84 12.13
N VAL A 29 5.06 -8.06 10.83
CA VAL A 29 5.95 -9.03 10.17
C VAL A 29 6.97 -8.33 9.30
N ALA A 30 8.26 -8.69 9.43
CA ALA A 30 9.33 -8.23 8.58
C ALA A 30 9.80 -9.36 7.64
N LEU A 31 9.80 -9.09 6.32
CA LEU A 31 10.36 -10.00 5.33
C LEU A 31 11.84 -9.70 5.10
N LEU A 32 12.71 -10.60 5.52
CA LEU A 32 14.16 -10.50 5.37
C LEU A 32 14.67 -11.39 4.25
N GLY A 33 15.72 -10.96 3.57
CA GLY A 33 16.36 -11.74 2.51
C GLY A 33 17.09 -10.89 1.49
N PRO A 34 17.91 -11.48 0.61
CA PRO A 34 18.71 -10.78 -0.38
C PRO A 34 17.82 -10.04 -1.42
N SER A 35 18.44 -9.12 -2.17
CA SER A 35 17.76 -8.48 -3.30
C SER A 35 17.36 -9.53 -4.35
N GLY A 36 16.16 -9.39 -4.91
CA GLY A 36 15.65 -10.29 -5.96
C GLY A 36 15.02 -11.61 -5.45
N CYS A 37 14.99 -11.87 -4.14
CA CYS A 37 14.40 -13.13 -3.61
C CYS A 37 12.85 -13.15 -3.56
N GLY A 38 12.16 -12.20 -4.20
CA GLY A 38 10.70 -12.22 -4.34
C GLY A 38 9.91 -11.43 -3.29
N LYS A 39 10.54 -10.78 -2.28
CA LYS A 39 9.81 -10.02 -1.23
C LYS A 39 8.80 -9.00 -1.79
N THR A 40 9.24 -8.18 -2.72
CA THR A 40 8.38 -7.17 -3.35
C THR A 40 7.26 -7.82 -4.16
N THR A 41 7.55 -8.95 -4.82
CA THR A 41 6.53 -9.71 -5.57
C THR A 41 5.48 -10.28 -4.62
N LEU A 42 5.89 -10.87 -3.49
CA LEU A 42 4.97 -11.35 -2.48
C LEU A 42 4.07 -10.23 -1.94
N LEU A 43 4.65 -9.10 -1.57
CA LEU A 43 3.88 -7.93 -1.11
C LEU A 43 2.90 -7.41 -2.18
N ARG A 44 3.31 -7.39 -3.45
CA ARG A 44 2.42 -7.01 -4.56
C ARG A 44 1.27 -8.01 -4.75
N VAL A 45 1.54 -9.30 -4.60
CA VAL A 45 0.48 -10.33 -4.66
C VAL A 45 -0.49 -10.15 -3.50
N ILE A 46 -0.01 -9.91 -2.28
CA ILE A 46 -0.86 -9.64 -1.11
C ILE A 46 -1.74 -8.41 -1.35
N ALA A 47 -1.19 -7.34 -1.91
CA ALA A 47 -1.92 -6.11 -2.20
C ALA A 47 -2.88 -6.21 -3.41
N GLY A 48 -2.81 -7.29 -4.22
CA GLY A 48 -3.58 -7.43 -5.45
C GLY A 48 -3.03 -6.65 -6.64
N LEU A 49 -1.82 -6.11 -6.52
CA LEU A 49 -1.10 -5.44 -7.62
C LEU A 49 -0.45 -6.43 -8.58
N GLU A 50 -0.38 -7.69 -8.18
CA GLU A 50 0.11 -8.81 -8.97
C GLU A 50 -0.76 -10.04 -8.69
N THR A 51 -0.97 -10.90 -9.69
CA THR A 51 -1.77 -12.12 -9.54
C THR A 51 -0.84 -13.32 -9.34
N ALA A 52 -1.13 -14.15 -8.34
CA ALA A 52 -0.44 -15.43 -8.17
C ALA A 52 -0.85 -16.41 -9.29
N ASP A 53 0.06 -17.29 -9.68
CA ASP A 53 -0.22 -18.32 -10.68
C ASP A 53 -0.89 -19.55 -10.03
N SER A 54 -0.59 -19.80 -8.75
CA SER A 54 -1.21 -20.87 -7.94
C SER A 54 -1.16 -20.53 -6.46
N GLY A 55 -1.86 -21.31 -5.64
CA GLY A 55 -1.98 -21.12 -4.21
C GLY A 55 -3.20 -20.29 -3.84
N ARG A 56 -3.31 -19.99 -2.54
CA ARG A 56 -4.46 -19.29 -1.96
C ARG A 56 -3.99 -18.17 -1.03
N LEU A 57 -4.75 -17.08 -1.03
CA LEU A 57 -4.61 -15.97 -0.07
C LEU A 57 -5.96 -15.70 0.57
N SER A 58 -6.01 -15.58 1.89
CA SER A 58 -7.23 -15.21 2.63
C SER A 58 -6.97 -14.12 3.67
N PHE A 59 -7.99 -13.30 3.94
CA PHE A 59 -8.04 -12.35 5.04
C PHE A 59 -9.16 -12.75 5.98
N GLY A 60 -8.82 -13.38 7.12
CA GLY A 60 -9.79 -14.08 7.94
C GLY A 60 -10.46 -15.19 7.14
N ASP A 61 -11.80 -15.22 7.12
CA ASP A 61 -12.59 -16.21 6.38
C ASP A 61 -12.78 -15.87 4.89
N ASP A 62 -12.38 -14.67 4.47
CA ASP A 62 -12.59 -14.19 3.10
C ASP A 62 -11.44 -14.64 2.17
N ASP A 63 -11.78 -15.40 1.10
CA ASP A 63 -10.84 -15.74 0.04
C ASP A 63 -10.53 -14.49 -0.81
N ALA A 64 -9.30 -14.01 -0.70
CA ALA A 64 -8.81 -12.85 -1.41
C ALA A 64 -7.99 -13.17 -2.65
N THR A 65 -7.85 -14.43 -3.02
CA THR A 65 -6.96 -14.89 -4.11
C THR A 65 -7.23 -14.18 -5.43
N ARG A 66 -8.50 -13.92 -5.76
CA ARG A 66 -8.93 -13.28 -7.00
C ARG A 66 -9.51 -11.87 -6.82
N LEU A 67 -9.53 -11.34 -5.60
CA LEU A 67 -10.05 -10.01 -5.35
C LEU A 67 -9.16 -8.95 -6.01
N THR A 68 -9.80 -7.93 -6.56
CA THR A 68 -9.10 -6.73 -7.08
C THR A 68 -8.45 -5.92 -5.95
N VAL A 69 -7.53 -5.03 -6.29
CA VAL A 69 -6.87 -4.11 -5.33
C VAL A 69 -7.89 -3.36 -4.47
N GLN A 70 -8.98 -2.87 -5.09
CA GLN A 70 -10.03 -2.11 -4.40
C GLN A 70 -10.80 -2.97 -3.40
N GLU A 71 -11.11 -4.21 -3.77
CA GLU A 71 -11.86 -5.15 -2.92
C GLU A 71 -11.04 -5.63 -1.72
N ARG A 72 -9.72 -5.79 -1.89
CA ARG A 72 -8.81 -6.23 -0.80
C ARG A 72 -8.66 -5.21 0.31
N ARG A 73 -8.86 -3.92 0.05
CA ARG A 73 -8.75 -2.82 1.03
C ARG A 73 -7.42 -2.79 1.78
N VAL A 74 -6.35 -3.23 1.14
CA VAL A 74 -4.98 -3.24 1.70
C VAL A 74 -4.32 -1.90 1.41
N GLY A 75 -3.72 -1.28 2.42
CA GLY A 75 -2.83 -0.15 2.25
C GLY A 75 -1.46 -0.63 1.75
N PHE A 76 -0.94 -0.01 0.69
CA PHE A 76 0.37 -0.34 0.13
C PHE A 76 1.23 0.91 -0.01
N VAL A 77 2.44 0.87 0.55
CA VAL A 77 3.43 1.94 0.41
C VAL A 77 4.52 1.47 -0.56
N PHE A 78 4.64 2.18 -1.68
CA PHE A 78 5.67 1.88 -2.67
C PHE A 78 7.06 2.32 -2.20
N GLN A 79 8.09 1.60 -2.59
CA GLN A 79 9.48 1.93 -2.28
C GLN A 79 9.89 3.33 -2.80
N SER A 80 9.31 3.76 -3.93
CA SER A 80 9.52 5.10 -4.52
C SER A 80 8.54 6.16 -4.02
N TYR A 81 7.78 5.86 -2.94
CA TYR A 81 6.76 6.72 -2.32
C TYR A 81 5.59 7.13 -3.24
N ALA A 82 5.68 6.97 -4.55
CA ALA A 82 4.62 7.18 -5.56
C ALA A 82 3.87 8.53 -5.41
N LEU A 83 4.59 9.63 -5.12
CA LEU A 83 4.00 10.95 -4.99
C LEU A 83 3.51 11.51 -6.32
N PHE A 84 2.36 12.16 -6.30
CA PHE A 84 1.84 12.94 -7.42
C PHE A 84 2.64 14.25 -7.53
N ARG A 85 3.62 14.30 -8.41
CA ARG A 85 4.58 15.43 -8.53
C ARG A 85 3.93 16.77 -8.90
N HIS A 86 2.77 16.72 -9.55
CA HIS A 86 1.98 17.88 -9.95
C HIS A 86 1.00 18.39 -8.89
N MET A 87 0.93 17.71 -7.76
CA MET A 87 0.12 18.07 -6.61
C MET A 87 0.98 18.62 -5.48
N THR A 88 0.40 19.50 -4.67
CA THR A 88 1.04 19.97 -3.44
C THR A 88 1.18 18.85 -2.41
N VAL A 89 1.96 19.06 -1.36
CA VAL A 89 2.04 18.15 -0.21
C VAL A 89 0.65 17.95 0.40
N PHE A 90 -0.10 19.05 0.59
CA PHE A 90 -1.47 19.00 1.07
C PHE A 90 -2.35 18.10 0.21
N ASP A 91 -2.33 18.29 -1.11
CA ASP A 91 -3.16 17.53 -2.03
C ASP A 91 -2.77 16.04 -2.08
N ASN A 92 -1.47 15.72 -1.98
CA ASN A 92 -0.99 14.35 -1.89
C ASN A 92 -1.54 13.65 -0.64
N ILE A 93 -1.46 14.30 0.54
CA ILE A 93 -1.98 13.75 1.80
C ILE A 93 -3.51 13.65 1.75
N ALA A 94 -4.18 14.68 1.25
CA ALA A 94 -5.64 14.74 1.15
C ALA A 94 -6.22 13.78 0.11
N TYR A 95 -5.42 13.28 -0.84
CA TYR A 95 -5.89 12.56 -2.03
C TYR A 95 -6.87 11.44 -1.69
N GLY A 96 -6.47 10.54 -0.77
CA GLY A 96 -7.29 9.40 -0.37
C GLY A 96 -8.65 9.79 0.27
N LEU A 97 -8.77 11.01 0.79
CA LEU A 97 -10.03 11.54 1.32
C LEU A 97 -10.87 12.21 0.22
N THR A 98 -10.21 12.87 -0.74
CA THR A 98 -10.87 13.64 -1.80
C THR A 98 -11.49 12.76 -2.88
N VAL A 99 -10.90 11.59 -3.16
CA VAL A 99 -11.41 10.63 -4.16
C VAL A 99 -12.56 9.75 -3.65
N ARG A 100 -12.89 9.81 -2.36
CA ARG A 100 -14.03 9.06 -1.81
C ARG A 100 -15.36 9.47 -2.45
N PRO A 101 -16.33 8.56 -2.54
CA PRO A 101 -17.70 8.90 -2.93
C PRO A 101 -18.23 10.08 -2.09
N ARG A 102 -19.00 10.98 -2.69
CA ARG A 102 -19.49 12.22 -2.03
C ARG A 102 -20.09 11.97 -0.63
N ARG A 103 -20.82 10.87 -0.45
CA ARG A 103 -21.47 10.51 0.84
C ARG A 103 -20.48 10.13 1.94
N GLN A 104 -19.26 9.71 1.57
CA GLN A 104 -18.21 9.26 2.50
C GLN A 104 -17.05 10.25 2.60
N ARG A 105 -17.10 11.33 1.80
CA ARG A 105 -16.05 12.35 1.74
C ARG A 105 -16.21 13.30 2.91
N PRO A 106 -15.19 13.49 3.77
CA PRO A 106 -15.21 14.53 4.77
C PRO A 106 -15.35 15.92 4.12
N ASN A 107 -15.91 16.88 4.83
CA ASN A 107 -15.95 18.25 4.35
C ASN A 107 -14.53 18.86 4.26
N ARG A 108 -14.40 19.98 3.52
CA ARG A 108 -13.10 20.62 3.26
C ARG A 108 -12.36 21.02 4.55
N ARG A 109 -13.10 21.49 5.56
CA ARG A 109 -12.52 21.89 6.85
C ARG A 109 -11.94 20.69 7.59
N GLU A 110 -12.64 19.58 7.60
CA GLU A 110 -12.18 18.33 8.23
C GLU A 110 -10.97 17.74 7.50
N ILE A 111 -10.94 17.79 6.16
CA ILE A 111 -9.76 17.38 5.39
C ILE A 111 -8.56 18.24 5.77
N GLY A 112 -8.73 19.58 5.81
CA GLY A 112 -7.67 20.49 6.22
C GLY A 112 -7.11 20.17 7.59
N ARG A 113 -7.98 20.03 8.60
CA ARG A 113 -7.56 19.66 9.96
C ARG A 113 -6.73 18.37 10.00
N ARG A 114 -7.17 17.31 9.30
CA ARG A 114 -6.45 16.03 9.26
C ARG A 114 -5.10 16.14 8.58
N VAL A 115 -5.00 16.93 7.52
CA VAL A 115 -3.72 17.14 6.82
C VAL A 115 -2.76 17.91 7.72
N ASP A 116 -3.22 18.98 8.39
CA ASP A 116 -2.39 19.77 9.30
C ASP A 116 -1.89 18.92 10.48
N GLU A 117 -2.76 18.10 11.09
CA GLU A 117 -2.37 17.16 12.15
C GLU A 117 -1.29 16.16 11.70
N LEU A 118 -1.39 15.64 10.47
CA LEU A 118 -0.38 14.73 9.92
C LEU A 118 0.94 15.46 9.66
N LEU A 119 0.90 16.68 9.12
CA LEU A 119 2.09 17.50 8.89
C LEU A 119 2.80 17.83 10.22
N ASP A 120 2.05 18.17 11.26
CA ASP A 120 2.61 18.43 12.59
C ASP A 120 3.24 17.17 13.18
N MET A 121 2.56 16.01 13.08
CA MET A 121 3.09 14.72 13.53
C MET A 121 4.41 14.35 12.85
N MET A 122 4.55 14.68 11.56
CA MET A 122 5.76 14.45 10.77
C MET A 122 6.81 15.56 10.94
N GLN A 123 6.57 16.56 11.80
CA GLN A 123 7.43 17.72 12.00
C GLN A 123 7.66 18.55 10.73
N LEU A 124 6.62 18.65 9.89
CA LEU A 124 6.61 19.39 8.62
C LEU A 124 5.56 20.50 8.59
N PRO A 125 5.39 21.31 9.67
CA PRO A 125 4.35 22.35 9.71
C PRO A 125 4.60 23.39 8.62
N GLY A 126 3.51 23.85 8.00
CA GLY A 126 3.55 24.88 6.97
C GLY A 126 4.05 24.44 5.59
N LEU A 127 4.42 23.17 5.39
CA LEU A 127 4.88 22.68 4.10
C LEU A 127 3.76 22.23 3.16
N GLY A 128 2.51 22.30 3.60
CA GLY A 128 1.35 21.83 2.82
C GLY A 128 1.22 22.44 1.41
N ALA A 129 1.58 23.72 1.24
CA ALA A 129 1.50 24.40 -0.05
C ALA A 129 2.67 24.11 -1.01
N ARG A 130 3.71 23.41 -0.56
CA ARG A 130 4.87 23.08 -1.40
C ARG A 130 4.59 21.88 -2.29
N TYR A 131 5.30 21.82 -3.42
CA TYR A 131 5.35 20.65 -4.28
C TYR A 131 6.46 19.68 -3.85
N PRO A 132 6.33 18.36 -4.13
CA PRO A 132 7.36 17.38 -3.79
C PRO A 132 8.78 17.76 -4.24
N ALA A 133 8.91 18.37 -5.41
CA ALA A 133 10.21 18.83 -5.94
C ALA A 133 10.86 19.97 -5.13
N GLN A 134 10.10 20.63 -4.25
CA GLN A 134 10.57 21.72 -3.39
C GLN A 134 10.98 21.23 -1.99
N LEU A 135 10.86 19.94 -1.75
CA LEU A 135 11.29 19.30 -0.51
C LEU A 135 12.68 18.67 -0.73
N SER A 136 13.57 18.79 0.26
CA SER A 136 14.83 18.06 0.26
C SER A 136 14.51 16.56 0.37
N GLY A 137 15.09 15.73 -0.49
CA GLY A 137 14.97 14.29 -0.39
C GLY A 137 15.62 13.80 0.90
N GLY A 138 14.82 13.34 1.83
CA GLY A 138 15.24 12.76 3.10
C GLY A 138 14.12 11.95 3.66
#